data_0446cad5fd4f817dfe7bd97e638f0f0a
#
_entry.id   0446cad5fd4f817dfe7bd97e638f0f0a
#
_cell.length_a   1.000
_cell.length_b   1.000
_cell.length_c   1.000
_cell.angle_alpha   90.00
_cell.angle_beta   90.00
_cell.angle_gamma   90.00
#
_symmetry.space_group_name_H-M   'P 1'
#
loop_
_entity.id
_entity.type
_entity.pdbx_description
1 polymer ?
#
loop_
_entity_poly.entity_id
_entity_poly.type
_entity_poly.pdbx_seq_one_letter_code
_entity_poly.pdbx_strand_id
1 'polypeptide(L)'
;MLPQISPSPLTSLKEPIGHPNWVYELKHDGFRGILYVDREQAWLISRNGNKFRRFDPLLKQVLRSLKKQRAILDGEIVVLDEKGLSNFYDLMAHRGEPRYYAFDLLWLNGIDLRPRPLLDRKRRLHRLIPANDSHLLYVEHLDGDGQRFFELACEQDLEGIICKPKLSPYPFTWIKVKNPAYTQAIDRSEWFNRPRKIGPTLHGWRARRLLTRMAT
;
A
#
# COMPACT_ATOMS: atom_id res chain seq x y z
N MET A 1 1.42 24.38 -5.65
CA MET A 1 0.95 23.39 -4.66
C MET A 1 0.60 22.11 -5.41
N LEU A 2 0.89 20.92 -4.86
CA LEU A 2 0.46 19.65 -5.45
C LEU A 2 -1.06 19.47 -5.24
N PRO A 3 -1.81 18.93 -6.24
CA PRO A 3 -3.25 18.71 -6.10
C PRO A 3 -3.53 17.60 -5.07
N GLN A 4 -4.62 17.74 -4.32
CA GLN A 4 -5.10 16.67 -3.46
C GLN A 4 -5.80 15.60 -4.30
N ILE A 5 -5.46 14.34 -4.06
CA ILE A 5 -5.97 13.21 -4.86
C ILE A 5 -6.54 12.14 -3.93
N SER A 6 -7.71 11.62 -4.29
CA SER A 6 -8.32 10.46 -3.66
C SER A 6 -7.95 9.19 -4.41
N PRO A 7 -7.69 8.06 -3.72
CA PRO A 7 -7.36 6.80 -4.36
C PRO A 7 -8.51 6.26 -5.22
N SER A 8 -8.18 5.60 -6.35
CA SER A 8 -9.14 4.85 -7.14
C SER A 8 -9.90 3.84 -6.29
N PRO A 9 -11.24 3.74 -6.43
CA PRO A 9 -12.04 2.75 -5.72
C PRO A 9 -11.73 1.33 -6.21
N LEU A 10 -12.02 0.34 -5.36
CA LEU A 10 -11.88 -1.08 -5.66
C LEU A 10 -13.23 -1.77 -5.50
N THR A 11 -13.63 -2.57 -6.48
CA THR A 11 -14.72 -3.54 -6.35
C THR A 11 -14.20 -4.96 -6.36
N SER A 12 -14.96 -5.92 -5.79
CA SER A 12 -14.55 -7.33 -5.73
C SER A 12 -15.31 -8.15 -6.75
N LEU A 13 -14.59 -9.01 -7.46
CA LEU A 13 -15.17 -10.13 -8.20
C LEU A 13 -14.59 -11.45 -7.69
N LYS A 14 -15.25 -12.57 -8.01
CA LYS A 14 -14.76 -13.92 -7.68
C LYS A 14 -13.71 -14.40 -8.69
N GLU A 15 -13.85 -13.95 -9.93
CA GLU A 15 -13.01 -14.36 -11.06
C GLU A 15 -12.45 -13.14 -11.79
N PRO A 16 -11.28 -13.25 -12.44
CA PRO A 16 -10.70 -12.21 -13.26
C PRO A 16 -11.57 -11.87 -14.48
N ILE A 17 -11.42 -10.66 -14.97
CA ILE A 17 -12.02 -10.26 -16.26
C ILE A 17 -11.10 -10.75 -17.36
N GLY A 18 -11.54 -11.71 -18.16
CA GLY A 18 -10.84 -12.21 -19.34
C GLY A 18 -11.10 -11.32 -20.57
N HIS A 19 -10.39 -10.20 -20.70
CA HIS A 19 -10.60 -9.28 -21.81
C HIS A 19 -9.28 -8.63 -22.28
N PRO A 20 -9.00 -8.55 -23.60
CA PRO A 20 -7.71 -8.08 -24.12
C PRO A 20 -7.37 -6.62 -23.78
N ASN A 21 -8.35 -5.80 -23.39
CA ASN A 21 -8.14 -4.41 -22.99
C ASN A 21 -7.87 -4.23 -21.48
N TRP A 22 -7.54 -5.30 -20.78
CA TRP A 22 -7.21 -5.29 -19.37
C TRP A 22 -5.77 -5.72 -19.12
N VAL A 23 -5.19 -5.22 -18.04
CA VAL A 23 -3.93 -5.67 -17.47
C VAL A 23 -4.15 -6.12 -16.03
N TYR A 24 -3.25 -6.97 -15.56
CA TYR A 24 -3.35 -7.63 -14.27
C TYR A 24 -2.09 -7.36 -13.47
N GLU A 25 -2.25 -7.01 -12.21
CA GLU A 25 -1.15 -6.78 -11.26
C GLU A 25 -1.31 -7.67 -10.05
N LEU A 26 -0.21 -8.06 -9.41
CA LEU A 26 -0.30 -8.73 -8.13
C LEU A 26 -0.91 -7.80 -7.09
N LYS A 27 -1.82 -8.34 -6.30
CA LYS A 27 -2.37 -7.64 -5.14
C LYS A 27 -1.42 -7.80 -3.96
N HIS A 28 -0.60 -6.77 -3.76
CA HIS A 28 0.28 -6.71 -2.59
C HIS A 28 -0.51 -6.49 -1.31
N ASP A 29 -0.10 -7.18 -0.26
CA ASP A 29 -0.72 -7.10 1.05
C ASP A 29 0.01 -6.09 1.95
N GLY A 30 -0.59 -4.91 2.15
CA GLY A 30 0.04 -3.81 2.85
C GLY A 30 -0.90 -2.68 3.23
N PHE A 31 -0.38 -1.44 3.18
CA PHE A 31 -1.15 -0.22 3.37
C PHE A 31 -1.10 0.65 2.14
N ARG A 32 -2.24 0.77 1.48
CA ARG A 32 -2.35 1.71 0.35
C ARG A 32 -2.16 3.14 0.81
N GLY A 33 -1.30 3.86 0.11
CA GLY A 33 -1.04 5.27 0.34
C GLY A 33 -0.75 6.04 -0.93
N ILE A 34 -1.26 7.27 -1.01
CA ILE A 34 -0.84 8.22 -2.03
C ILE A 34 0.44 8.89 -1.55
N LEU A 35 1.52 8.69 -2.30
CA LEU A 35 2.81 9.30 -2.05
C LEU A 35 2.90 10.64 -2.79
N TYR A 36 3.16 11.67 -2.03
CA TYR A 36 3.45 13.01 -2.52
C TYR A 36 4.94 13.30 -2.37
N VAL A 37 5.54 13.77 -3.44
CA VAL A 37 6.94 14.24 -3.46
C VAL A 37 6.96 15.67 -4.00
N ASP A 38 7.49 16.60 -3.23
CA ASP A 38 7.70 17.99 -3.65
C ASP A 38 9.16 18.39 -3.41
N ARG A 39 10.01 18.06 -4.36
CA ARG A 39 11.45 18.30 -4.37
C ARG A 39 12.18 17.63 -3.18
N GLU A 40 12.25 18.30 -2.04
CA GLU A 40 12.98 17.85 -0.85
C GLU A 40 12.07 17.35 0.26
N GLN A 41 10.75 17.35 0.02
CA GLN A 41 9.75 16.90 0.96
C GLN A 41 8.93 15.76 0.39
N ALA A 42 8.60 14.77 1.22
CA ALA A 42 7.66 13.72 0.87
C ALA A 42 6.71 13.44 2.02
N TRP A 43 5.51 13.02 1.69
CA TRP A 43 4.54 12.54 2.65
C TRP A 43 3.62 11.50 2.04
N LEU A 44 3.10 10.61 2.88
CA LEU A 44 2.14 9.57 2.52
C LEU A 44 0.78 9.89 3.12
N ILE A 45 -0.26 9.77 2.30
CA ILE A 45 -1.66 9.91 2.71
C ILE A 45 -2.35 8.57 2.55
N SER A 46 -2.95 8.05 3.62
CA SER A 46 -3.70 6.81 3.62
C SER A 46 -4.99 6.92 2.81
N ARG A 47 -5.61 5.78 2.50
CA ARG A 47 -6.92 5.71 1.86
C ARG A 47 -7.99 6.56 2.58
N ASN A 48 -7.89 6.70 3.89
CA ASN A 48 -8.83 7.46 4.72
C ASN A 48 -8.42 8.94 4.89
N GLY A 49 -7.44 9.44 4.13
CA GLY A 49 -6.98 10.84 4.19
C GLY A 49 -6.01 11.16 5.33
N ASN A 50 -5.61 10.19 6.14
CA ASN A 50 -4.69 10.39 7.25
C ASN A 50 -3.23 10.35 6.80
N LYS A 51 -2.38 11.22 7.37
CA LYS A 51 -0.93 11.19 7.12
C LYS A 51 -0.27 10.02 7.84
N PHE A 52 0.50 9.21 7.10
CA PHE A 52 1.29 8.10 7.64
C PHE A 52 2.66 8.58 8.15
N ARG A 53 2.74 9.03 9.40
CA ARG A 53 4.00 9.51 9.99
C ARG A 53 5.00 8.39 10.29
N ARG A 54 4.55 7.18 10.56
CA ARG A 54 5.41 6.05 10.91
C ARG A 54 6.35 5.61 9.79
N PHE A 55 6.08 6.02 8.55
CA PHE A 55 6.89 5.71 7.37
C PHE A 55 7.83 6.83 6.94
N ASP A 56 8.08 7.83 7.81
CA ASP A 56 9.03 8.90 7.52
C ASP A 56 10.44 8.42 7.18
N PRO A 57 10.98 7.30 7.75
CA PRO A 57 12.26 6.74 7.31
C PRO A 57 12.27 6.28 5.85
N LEU A 58 11.19 5.61 5.39
CA LEU A 58 11.02 5.22 3.98
C LEU A 58 11.01 6.44 3.06
N LEU A 59 10.34 7.52 3.48
CA LEU A 59 10.24 8.76 2.67
C LEU A 59 11.60 9.39 2.40
N LYS A 60 12.56 9.28 3.32
CA LYS A 60 13.93 9.76 3.11
C LYS A 60 14.65 9.00 1.98
N GLN A 61 14.39 7.69 1.87
CA GLN A 61 14.95 6.87 0.78
C GLN A 61 14.28 7.23 -0.55
N VAL A 62 12.95 7.31 -0.58
CA VAL A 62 12.19 7.72 -1.77
C VAL A 62 12.64 9.08 -2.32
N LEU A 63 12.92 10.05 -1.45
CA LEU A 63 13.43 11.36 -1.86
C LEU A 63 14.79 11.27 -2.56
N ARG A 64 15.67 10.36 -2.15
CA ARG A 64 16.96 10.11 -2.81
C ARG A 64 16.75 9.53 -4.21
N SER A 65 15.79 8.61 -4.36
CA SER A 65 15.46 7.96 -5.62
C SER A 65 14.86 8.91 -6.63
N LEU A 66 13.97 9.79 -6.22
CA LEU A 66 13.25 10.70 -7.10
C LEU A 66 13.95 12.04 -7.37
N LYS A 67 15.16 12.27 -6.82
CA LYS A 67 16.09 13.37 -7.22
C LYS A 67 15.41 14.71 -7.50
N LYS A 68 14.77 15.32 -6.51
CA LYS A 68 14.12 16.63 -6.62
C LYS A 68 12.92 16.72 -7.59
N GLN A 69 12.36 15.59 -8.01
CA GLN A 69 11.13 15.56 -8.77
C GLN A 69 9.95 16.12 -7.95
N ARG A 70 8.91 16.55 -8.66
CA ARG A 70 7.60 16.81 -8.09
C ARG A 70 6.66 15.75 -8.64
N ALA A 71 6.17 14.87 -7.79
CA ALA A 71 5.38 13.72 -8.23
C ALA A 71 4.28 13.33 -7.24
N ILE A 72 3.20 12.72 -7.75
CA ILE A 72 2.18 12.05 -6.95
C ILE A 72 2.02 10.64 -7.51
N LEU A 73 2.23 9.65 -6.63
CA LEU A 73 2.14 8.24 -6.97
C LEU A 73 1.06 7.56 -6.12
N ASP A 74 0.39 6.56 -6.70
CA ASP A 74 -0.47 5.64 -5.96
C ASP A 74 0.25 4.30 -5.80
N GLY A 75 0.26 3.75 -4.60
CA GLY A 75 1.03 2.55 -4.31
C GLY A 75 0.63 1.89 -3.00
N GLU A 76 1.35 0.82 -2.68
CA GLU A 76 1.19 0.02 -1.47
C GLU A 76 2.49 0.04 -0.67
N ILE A 77 2.39 0.23 0.65
CA ILE A 77 3.51 0.09 1.58
C ILE A 77 3.51 -1.34 2.07
N VAL A 78 4.62 -2.05 1.85
CA VAL A 78 4.78 -3.45 2.24
C VAL A 78 6.06 -3.66 3.03
N VAL A 79 6.11 -4.72 3.82
CA VAL A 79 7.33 -5.37 4.30
C VAL A 79 7.41 -6.73 3.63
N LEU A 80 8.58 -7.15 3.22
CA LEU A 80 8.79 -8.45 2.59
C LEU A 80 9.40 -9.43 3.60
N ASP A 81 9.01 -10.70 3.48
CA ASP A 81 9.68 -11.80 4.16
C ASP A 81 10.99 -12.20 3.47
N GLU A 82 11.65 -13.24 3.99
CA GLU A 82 12.89 -13.79 3.43
C GLU A 82 12.74 -14.36 2.00
N LYS A 83 11.51 -14.69 1.60
CA LYS A 83 11.18 -15.18 0.24
C LYS A 83 10.82 -14.04 -0.71
N GLY A 84 10.79 -12.79 -0.23
CA GLY A 84 10.38 -11.62 -1.02
C GLY A 84 8.86 -11.46 -1.16
N LEU A 85 8.07 -12.16 -0.36
CA LEU A 85 6.61 -12.04 -0.33
C LEU A 85 6.16 -10.99 0.69
N SER A 86 5.03 -10.33 0.43
CA SER A 86 4.47 -9.35 1.36
C SER A 86 4.09 -10.01 2.69
N ASN A 87 4.64 -9.49 3.79
CA ASN A 87 4.33 -9.93 5.15
C ASN A 87 3.58 -8.82 5.90
N PHE A 88 2.25 -8.94 5.92
CA PHE A 88 1.39 -7.94 6.57
C PHE A 88 1.57 -7.90 8.09
N TYR A 89 1.89 -9.03 8.73
CA TYR A 89 2.09 -9.08 10.18
C TYR A 89 3.33 -8.30 10.62
N ASP A 90 4.42 -8.45 9.88
CA ASP A 90 5.63 -7.69 10.16
C ASP A 90 5.42 -6.19 9.92
N LEU A 91 4.68 -5.83 8.86
CA LEU A 91 4.29 -4.46 8.61
C LEU A 91 3.44 -3.88 9.76
N MET A 92 2.46 -4.63 10.27
CA MET A 92 1.62 -4.23 11.41
C MET A 92 2.41 -4.15 12.71
N ALA A 93 3.30 -5.10 12.95
CA ALA A 93 4.13 -5.19 14.15
C ALA A 93 5.33 -4.22 14.12
N HIS A 94 5.48 -3.40 13.07
CA HIS A 94 6.61 -2.48 12.87
C HIS A 94 7.95 -3.21 12.79
N ARG A 95 7.95 -4.43 12.25
CA ARG A 95 9.15 -5.23 11.99
C ARG A 95 9.50 -5.19 10.50
N GLY A 96 10.78 -5.37 10.19
CA GLY A 96 11.29 -5.34 8.84
C GLY A 96 11.38 -3.93 8.24
N GLU A 97 11.90 -3.86 7.04
CA GLU A 97 12.12 -2.62 6.30
C GLU A 97 10.96 -2.36 5.35
N PRO A 98 10.19 -1.26 5.51
CA PRO A 98 9.08 -0.95 4.63
C PRO A 98 9.59 -0.53 3.25
N ARG A 99 8.85 -0.94 2.20
CA ARG A 99 9.06 -0.57 0.81
C ARG A 99 7.77 0.02 0.23
N TYR A 100 7.91 0.89 -0.76
CA TYR A 100 6.77 1.45 -1.47
C TYR A 100 6.69 0.87 -2.88
N TYR A 101 5.65 0.10 -3.14
CA TYR A 101 5.33 -0.51 -4.43
C TYR A 101 4.38 0.41 -5.19
N ALA A 102 4.93 1.19 -6.13
CA ALA A 102 4.16 2.12 -6.94
C ALA A 102 3.50 1.42 -8.12
N PHE A 103 2.21 1.58 -8.29
CA PHE A 103 1.44 1.00 -9.38
C PHE A 103 0.78 2.03 -10.29
N ASP A 104 0.78 3.32 -9.94
CA ASP A 104 0.28 4.40 -10.79
C ASP A 104 1.02 5.72 -10.55
N LEU A 105 1.13 6.55 -11.60
CA LEU A 105 1.71 7.89 -11.57
C LEU A 105 0.65 8.91 -11.98
N LEU A 106 0.28 9.78 -11.05
CA LEU A 106 -0.88 10.63 -11.18
C LEU A 106 -0.54 12.07 -11.57
N TRP A 107 0.66 12.51 -11.19
CA TRP A 107 1.15 13.85 -11.49
C TRP A 107 2.68 13.86 -11.53
N LEU A 108 3.27 14.60 -12.47
CA LEU A 108 4.71 14.70 -12.60
C LEU A 108 5.12 16.09 -13.11
N ASN A 109 5.94 16.81 -12.34
CA ASN A 109 6.61 18.07 -12.73
C ASN A 109 5.69 19.12 -13.38
N GLY A 110 4.50 19.32 -12.82
CA GLY A 110 3.52 20.30 -13.34
C GLY A 110 2.46 19.71 -14.27
N ILE A 111 2.63 18.44 -14.67
CA ILE A 111 1.71 17.78 -15.60
C ILE A 111 0.76 16.86 -14.84
N ASP A 112 -0.55 17.10 -14.97
CA ASP A 112 -1.59 16.17 -14.51
C ASP A 112 -1.68 15.00 -15.48
N LEU A 113 -1.38 13.81 -14.99
CA LEU A 113 -1.39 12.57 -15.76
C LEU A 113 -2.71 11.78 -15.61
N ARG A 114 -3.58 12.17 -14.70
CA ARG A 114 -4.84 11.47 -14.42
C ARG A 114 -5.76 11.30 -15.63
N PRO A 115 -5.89 12.26 -16.55
CA PRO A 115 -6.67 12.07 -17.77
C PRO A 115 -6.05 11.11 -18.79
N ARG A 116 -4.78 10.75 -18.63
CA ARG A 116 -4.06 9.86 -19.56
C ARG A 116 -4.47 8.40 -19.38
N PRO A 117 -4.38 7.57 -20.44
CA PRO A 117 -4.54 6.13 -20.34
C PRO A 117 -3.62 5.49 -19.28
N LEU A 118 -4.10 4.46 -18.57
CA LEU A 118 -3.32 3.76 -17.53
C LEU A 118 -1.94 3.31 -18.05
N LEU A 119 -1.87 2.69 -19.23
CA LEU A 119 -0.59 2.21 -19.77
C LEU A 119 0.41 3.35 -20.07
N ASP A 120 -0.07 4.56 -20.41
CA ASP A 120 0.81 5.71 -20.56
C ASP A 120 1.38 6.15 -19.21
N ARG A 121 0.54 6.19 -18.17
CA ARG A 121 0.96 6.51 -16.81
C ARG A 121 1.95 5.46 -16.28
N LYS A 122 1.71 4.18 -16.54
CA LYS A 122 2.60 3.07 -16.12
C LYS A 122 3.96 3.14 -16.83
N ARG A 123 4.01 3.40 -18.13
CA ARG A 123 5.29 3.58 -18.85
C ARG A 123 6.11 4.73 -18.27
N ARG A 124 5.45 5.84 -17.89
CA ARG A 124 6.13 6.99 -17.25
C ARG A 124 6.61 6.65 -15.85
N LEU A 125 5.80 5.92 -15.09
CA LEU A 125 6.16 5.44 -13.76
C LEU A 125 7.39 4.53 -13.81
N HIS A 126 7.41 3.57 -14.72
CA HIS A 126 8.55 2.65 -14.92
C HIS A 126 9.85 3.39 -15.25
N ARG A 127 9.78 4.45 -16.06
CA ARG A 127 10.96 5.29 -16.37
C ARG A 127 11.39 6.19 -15.21
N LEU A 128 10.47 6.55 -14.35
CA LEU A 128 10.72 7.42 -13.19
C LEU A 128 11.46 6.69 -12.07
N ILE A 129 11.14 5.41 -11.85
CA ILE A 129 11.69 4.60 -10.77
C ILE A 129 13.02 4.00 -11.22
N PRO A 130 14.14 4.22 -10.49
CA PRO A 130 15.41 3.57 -10.79
C PRO A 130 15.33 2.05 -10.70
N ALA A 131 15.88 1.33 -11.68
CA ALA A 131 15.78 -0.13 -11.77
C ALA A 131 16.38 -0.89 -10.55
N ASN A 132 17.36 -0.30 -9.89
CA ASN A 132 18.06 -0.91 -8.75
C ASN A 132 17.62 -0.30 -7.39
N ASP A 133 16.46 0.35 -7.34
CA ASP A 133 15.95 0.89 -6.08
C ASP A 133 15.41 -0.24 -5.19
N SER A 134 15.77 -0.20 -3.91
CA SER A 134 15.33 -1.20 -2.95
C SER A 134 14.11 -0.75 -2.11
N HIS A 135 13.74 0.53 -2.16
CA HIS A 135 12.69 1.12 -1.33
C HIS A 135 11.50 1.63 -2.11
N LEU A 136 11.74 2.09 -3.35
CA LEU A 136 10.71 2.53 -4.29
C LEU A 136 10.70 1.59 -5.48
N LEU A 137 9.69 0.74 -5.58
CA LEU A 137 9.61 -0.31 -6.60
C LEU A 137 8.40 -0.09 -7.50
N TYR A 138 8.57 -0.45 -8.76
CA TYR A 138 7.49 -0.48 -9.73
C TYR A 138 6.72 -1.80 -9.61
N VAL A 139 5.38 -1.73 -9.65
CA VAL A 139 4.53 -2.92 -9.74
C VAL A 139 4.39 -3.31 -11.20
N GLU A 140 4.96 -4.46 -11.57
CA GLU A 140 4.80 -5.03 -12.89
C GLU A 140 3.35 -5.41 -13.18
N HIS A 141 2.99 -5.44 -14.47
CA HIS A 141 1.68 -5.87 -14.92
C HIS A 141 1.81 -6.90 -16.04
N LEU A 142 0.88 -7.83 -16.04
CA LEU A 142 0.72 -8.80 -17.12
C LEU A 142 -0.30 -8.26 -18.13
N ASP A 143 0.07 -8.29 -19.40
CA ASP A 143 -0.83 -8.10 -20.55
C ASP A 143 -1.08 -9.48 -21.18
N GLY A 144 -2.19 -10.14 -20.85
CA GLY A 144 -2.44 -11.50 -21.31
C GLY A 144 -3.54 -12.22 -20.57
N ASP A 145 -3.30 -13.47 -20.20
CA ASP A 145 -4.27 -14.34 -19.55
C ASP A 145 -4.36 -14.04 -18.03
N GLY A 146 -5.37 -13.27 -17.65
CA GLY A 146 -5.66 -12.92 -16.27
C GLY A 146 -6.11 -14.10 -15.42
N GLN A 147 -6.77 -15.10 -16.02
CA GLN A 147 -7.20 -16.30 -15.30
C GLN A 147 -5.99 -17.12 -14.89
N ARG A 148 -5.07 -17.39 -15.83
CA ARG A 148 -3.83 -18.12 -15.52
C ARG A 148 -2.95 -17.36 -14.53
N PHE A 149 -2.90 -16.03 -14.62
CA PHE A 149 -2.16 -15.21 -13.67
C PHE A 149 -2.74 -15.29 -12.27
N PHE A 150 -4.07 -15.32 -12.14
CA PHE A 150 -4.74 -15.48 -10.85
C PHE A 150 -4.48 -16.87 -10.25
N GLU A 151 -4.53 -17.94 -11.05
CA GLU A 151 -4.22 -19.30 -10.62
C GLU A 151 -2.80 -19.39 -10.06
N LEU A 152 -1.81 -18.83 -10.77
CA LEU A 152 -0.42 -18.75 -10.30
C LEU A 152 -0.28 -17.96 -9.00
N ALA A 153 -1.04 -16.85 -8.85
CA ALA A 153 -1.04 -16.10 -7.62
C ALA A 153 -1.61 -16.93 -6.44
N CYS A 154 -2.63 -17.75 -6.68
CA CYS A 154 -3.17 -18.68 -5.68
C CYS A 154 -2.19 -19.80 -5.34
N GLU A 155 -1.54 -20.40 -6.34
CA GLU A 155 -0.52 -21.46 -6.18
C GLU A 155 0.66 -20.99 -5.30
N GLN A 156 1.01 -19.69 -5.38
CA GLN A 156 2.09 -19.07 -4.62
C GLN A 156 1.63 -18.43 -3.30
N ASP A 157 0.42 -18.72 -2.86
CA ASP A 157 -0.19 -18.15 -1.64
C ASP A 157 -0.11 -16.61 -1.60
N LEU A 158 -0.37 -15.93 -2.72
CA LEU A 158 -0.48 -14.48 -2.81
C LEU A 158 -1.92 -14.02 -2.54
N GLU A 159 -2.10 -12.75 -2.12
CA GLU A 159 -3.42 -12.21 -1.74
C GLU A 159 -4.44 -12.21 -2.90
N GLY A 160 -3.96 -12.26 -4.14
CA GLY A 160 -4.76 -12.23 -5.35
C GLY A 160 -4.21 -11.27 -6.39
N ILE A 161 -5.10 -10.75 -7.24
CA ILE A 161 -4.73 -9.83 -8.32
C ILE A 161 -5.65 -8.60 -8.37
N ILE A 162 -5.17 -7.56 -9.07
CA ILE A 162 -5.93 -6.37 -9.45
C ILE A 162 -6.04 -6.31 -10.97
N CYS A 163 -7.27 -6.26 -11.48
CA CYS A 163 -7.53 -6.08 -12.90
C CYS A 163 -7.80 -4.59 -13.19
N LYS A 164 -7.15 -4.04 -14.20
CA LYS A 164 -7.22 -2.62 -14.57
C LYS A 164 -7.43 -2.47 -16.08
N PRO A 165 -8.39 -1.62 -16.55
CA PRO A 165 -8.51 -1.35 -17.98
C PRO A 165 -7.32 -0.54 -18.51
N LYS A 166 -6.70 -0.95 -19.61
CA LYS A 166 -5.51 -0.34 -20.23
C LYS A 166 -5.66 1.16 -20.51
N LEU A 167 -6.84 1.57 -20.95
CA LEU A 167 -7.13 2.95 -21.39
C LEU A 167 -7.82 3.81 -20.33
N SER A 168 -8.01 3.29 -19.11
CA SER A 168 -8.73 4.03 -18.07
C SER A 168 -7.98 5.29 -17.60
N PRO A 169 -8.72 6.40 -17.37
CA PRO A 169 -8.19 7.55 -16.65
C PRO A 169 -8.06 7.24 -15.15
N TYR A 170 -7.64 8.21 -14.35
CA TYR A 170 -7.64 8.12 -12.89
C TYR A 170 -8.50 9.25 -12.29
N PRO A 171 -9.38 9.00 -11.31
CA PRO A 171 -9.68 7.68 -10.74
C PRO A 171 -10.53 6.80 -11.67
N PHE A 172 -10.40 5.50 -11.53
CA PHE A 172 -11.25 4.50 -12.18
C PHE A 172 -11.48 3.34 -11.20
N THR A 173 -12.65 2.71 -11.24
CA THR A 173 -12.94 1.56 -10.38
C THR A 173 -12.16 0.33 -10.87
N TRP A 174 -11.14 -0.09 -10.12
CA TRP A 174 -10.40 -1.31 -10.39
C TRP A 174 -11.05 -2.52 -9.75
N ILE A 175 -10.76 -3.70 -10.28
CA ILE A 175 -11.34 -4.95 -9.81
C ILE A 175 -10.27 -5.75 -9.07
N LYS A 176 -10.59 -6.10 -7.83
CA LYS A 176 -9.77 -7.03 -7.05
C LYS A 176 -10.38 -8.42 -7.09
N VAL A 177 -9.54 -9.42 -7.35
CA VAL A 177 -9.87 -10.84 -7.25
C VAL A 177 -8.97 -11.42 -6.17
N LYS A 178 -9.58 -11.88 -5.08
CA LYS A 178 -8.83 -12.38 -3.92
C LYS A 178 -8.67 -13.88 -3.98
N ASN A 179 -7.50 -14.36 -3.60
CA ASN A 179 -7.26 -15.76 -3.32
C ASN A 179 -8.09 -16.18 -2.08
N PRO A 180 -9.06 -17.09 -2.23
CA PRO A 180 -9.90 -17.52 -1.11
C PRO A 180 -9.13 -18.34 -0.06
N ALA A 181 -8.00 -18.94 -0.44
CA ALA A 181 -7.15 -19.77 0.42
C ALA A 181 -5.93 -19.01 0.97
N TYR A 182 -5.85 -17.69 0.78
CA TYR A 182 -4.71 -16.89 1.23
C TYR A 182 -4.49 -17.00 2.75
N THR A 183 -3.35 -17.57 3.15
CA THR A 183 -3.08 -17.95 4.53
C THR A 183 -3.04 -16.75 5.48
N GLN A 184 -2.43 -15.64 5.07
CA GLN A 184 -2.36 -14.43 5.91
C GLN A 184 -3.72 -13.72 6.09
N ALA A 185 -4.75 -14.04 5.29
CA ALA A 185 -6.09 -13.49 5.48
C ALA A 185 -6.83 -14.13 6.68
N ILE A 186 -6.56 -15.41 6.94
CA ILE A 186 -7.22 -16.20 7.99
C ILE A 186 -6.88 -15.62 9.37
N ASP A 187 -5.62 -15.38 9.61
CA ASP A 187 -5.13 -14.85 10.88
C ASP A 187 -5.55 -13.39 11.15
N ARG A 188 -5.87 -12.60 10.10
CA ARG A 188 -6.33 -11.21 10.27
C ARG A 188 -7.62 -11.10 11.06
N SER A 189 -8.58 -12.00 10.83
CA SER A 189 -9.86 -11.99 11.55
C SER A 189 -9.65 -12.22 13.04
N GLU A 190 -8.70 -13.05 13.42
CA GLU A 190 -8.33 -13.30 14.82
C GLU A 190 -7.62 -12.10 15.45
N TRP A 191 -6.78 -11.41 14.70
CA TRP A 191 -6.03 -10.24 15.20
C TRP A 191 -6.92 -9.02 15.48
N PHE A 192 -7.89 -8.76 14.61
CA PHE A 192 -8.87 -7.68 14.82
C PHE A 192 -9.92 -8.03 15.90
N ASN A 193 -10.15 -9.31 16.17
CA ASN A 193 -11.07 -9.78 17.19
C ASN A 193 -10.43 -9.95 18.57
N ARG A 194 -9.12 -9.79 18.73
CA ARG A 194 -8.48 -9.78 20.05
C ARG A 194 -8.95 -8.56 20.83
N PRO A 195 -9.56 -8.73 22.03
CA PRO A 195 -9.93 -7.59 22.86
C PRO A 195 -8.67 -6.75 23.13
N ARG A 196 -8.75 -5.45 22.89
CA ARG A 196 -7.66 -4.54 23.28
C ARG A 196 -7.41 -4.76 24.76
N LYS A 197 -6.21 -5.23 25.14
CA LYS A 197 -5.77 -5.18 26.53
C LYS A 197 -5.79 -3.71 26.92
N ILE A 198 -6.83 -3.30 27.65
CA ILE A 198 -6.88 -2.01 28.33
C ILE A 198 -5.74 -2.09 29.32
N GLY A 199 -4.66 -1.34 29.09
CA GLY A 199 -3.59 -1.22 30.05
C GLY A 199 -4.17 -0.72 31.38
N PRO A 200 -3.56 -1.04 32.53
CA PRO A 200 -4.11 -0.69 33.84
C PRO A 200 -4.39 0.84 33.86
N THR A 201 -5.65 1.19 34.03
CA THR A 201 -6.10 2.56 34.22
C THR A 201 -5.38 3.13 35.44
N LEU A 202 -4.73 4.30 35.27
CA LEU A 202 -4.00 5.06 36.28
C LEU A 202 -4.84 5.48 37.50
N HIS A 203 -5.98 4.87 37.76
CA HIS A 203 -6.86 5.17 38.89
C HIS A 203 -6.54 4.38 40.17
N GLY A 204 -5.57 3.44 40.14
CA GLY A 204 -5.17 2.66 41.31
C GLY A 204 -4.10 3.28 42.22
N TRP A 205 -3.50 4.44 41.86
CA TRP A 205 -2.35 4.99 42.60
C TRP A 205 -2.68 6.07 43.63
N ARG A 206 -3.93 6.50 43.74
CA ARG A 206 -4.32 7.50 44.79
C ARG A 206 -4.93 6.90 46.06
N ALA A 207 -5.23 5.61 46.10
CA ALA A 207 -5.89 5.00 47.26
C ALA A 207 -4.94 4.41 48.31
N ARG A 208 -3.62 4.29 48.06
CA ARG A 208 -2.66 3.70 49.02
C ARG A 208 -1.85 4.69 49.85
N ARG A 209 -2.05 6.03 49.72
CA ARG A 209 -1.33 7.04 50.48
C ARG A 209 -2.11 7.69 51.62
N LEU A 210 -3.35 7.22 51.90
CA LEU A 210 -4.18 7.81 52.97
C LEU A 210 -4.41 6.88 54.19
N LEU A 211 -3.84 5.65 54.19
CA LEU A 211 -4.00 4.74 55.33
C LEU A 211 -2.76 4.56 56.21
N THR A 212 -1.69 5.34 56.01
CA THR A 212 -0.45 5.23 56.82
C THR A 212 -0.23 6.48 57.71
N ARG A 213 -1.27 7.26 58.00
CA ARG A 213 -1.17 8.47 58.87
C ARG A 213 -2.18 8.51 60.03
N MET A 214 -2.72 7.35 60.41
CA MET A 214 -3.59 7.25 61.62
C MET A 214 -3.19 6.00 62.42
N ALA A 215 -1.91 5.87 62.76
CA ALA A 215 -1.42 4.95 63.79
C ALA A 215 -0.06 5.44 64.28
N THR A 216 -0.09 6.54 65.05
CA THR A 216 0.78 6.93 66.17
C THR A 216 0.14 8.08 66.89
#